data_bd5ed39ccffa5325360384ba0b8cdeaf
#
_entry.id   bd5ed39ccffa5325360384ba0b8cdeaf
#
_cell.length_a   1.000
_cell.length_b   1.000
_cell.length_c   1.000
_cell.angle_alpha   90.00
_cell.angle_beta   90.00
_cell.angle_gamma   90.00
#
_symmetry.space_group_name_H-M   'P 1'
#
loop_
_entity.id
_entity.type
_entity.pdbx_description
1 polymer ?
#
loop_
_entity_poly.entity_id
_entity_poly.type
_entity_poly.pdbx_seq_one_letter_code
_entity_poly.pdbx_strand_id
1 'polypeptide(L)'
;PIRSQERIDYFATKLPTGRLLINSPSSQGGIGDLFNFKLEPSLTLGCGSWGGNSVSENVGVKHLLNYKTVAERRENMLWFRVPPKIYFKRGAVDQALRELEGKKRAFIVTDRYLFDSGTVNNVTRVLEEMNIDYQIFFDVKPDPTLSTIDEALTMVRPYQPDVFIALGGGSPMDAAKIIWLMYEHPEVNFEDISMRFMDIRKRICAIPELGKKAMMVAIPTTSGTGSEVTPFAIITDDETHVKYAIADYALTPNMAIIDANFVDHMPKGLTAASGFDALVHAVEAYVSVMATNFTNSAGL
;
A
#
# COMPACT_ATOMS: atom_id res chain seq x y z
N PRO A 1 10.69 -4.27 -28.01
CA PRO A 1 11.12 -5.25 -27.01
C PRO A 1 11.78 -6.46 -27.66
N ILE A 2 12.97 -6.84 -27.16
CA ILE A 2 13.68 -8.05 -27.65
C ILE A 2 13.03 -9.24 -26.93
N ARG A 3 12.48 -10.21 -27.69
CA ARG A 3 11.90 -11.45 -27.17
C ARG A 3 12.66 -12.71 -27.61
N SER A 4 13.65 -12.56 -28.49
CA SER A 4 14.45 -13.68 -29.00
C SER A 4 15.61 -13.96 -28.03
N GLN A 5 15.66 -15.15 -27.47
CA GLN A 5 16.75 -15.61 -26.60
C GLN A 5 18.09 -15.59 -27.35
N GLU A 6 18.10 -16.00 -28.60
CA GLU A 6 19.33 -15.98 -29.46
C GLU A 6 19.93 -14.58 -29.57
N ARG A 7 19.10 -13.54 -29.71
CA ARG A 7 19.57 -12.15 -29.72
C ARG A 7 20.11 -11.70 -28.37
N ILE A 8 19.43 -12.09 -27.28
CA ILE A 8 19.90 -11.79 -25.94
C ILE A 8 21.28 -12.41 -25.70
N ASP A 9 21.47 -13.68 -26.07
CA ASP A 9 22.73 -14.41 -25.91
C ASP A 9 23.82 -13.81 -26.78
N TYR A 10 23.47 -13.39 -28.01
CA TYR A 10 24.42 -12.70 -28.90
C TYR A 10 24.94 -11.40 -28.27
N PHE A 11 24.03 -10.53 -27.78
CA PHE A 11 24.44 -9.29 -27.13
C PHE A 11 25.21 -9.54 -25.83
N ALA A 12 24.77 -10.50 -25.02
CA ALA A 12 25.43 -10.87 -23.77
C ALA A 12 26.88 -11.31 -24.01
N THR A 13 27.15 -11.97 -25.15
CA THR A 13 28.46 -12.44 -25.50
C THR A 13 29.35 -11.34 -26.12
N LYS A 14 28.74 -10.45 -26.91
CA LYS A 14 29.52 -9.48 -27.71
C LYS A 14 29.81 -8.15 -27.05
N LEU A 15 28.92 -7.71 -26.15
CA LEU A 15 29.11 -6.41 -25.51
C LEU A 15 30.11 -6.47 -24.34
N PRO A 16 31.14 -5.59 -24.32
CA PRO A 16 32.11 -5.52 -23.22
C PRO A 16 31.50 -4.76 -22.01
N THR A 17 30.53 -5.35 -21.36
CA THR A 17 29.86 -4.76 -20.22
C THR A 17 29.57 -5.81 -19.14
N GLY A 18 29.66 -5.43 -17.87
CA GLY A 18 29.37 -6.30 -16.74
C GLY A 18 27.85 -6.53 -16.50
N ARG A 19 26.98 -5.72 -17.11
CA ARG A 19 25.52 -5.83 -16.96
C ARG A 19 24.79 -5.50 -18.25
N LEU A 20 23.86 -6.35 -18.65
CA LEU A 20 22.99 -6.16 -19.80
C LEU A 20 21.54 -6.17 -19.31
N LEU A 21 20.80 -5.09 -19.57
CA LEU A 21 19.41 -4.94 -19.20
C LEU A 21 18.52 -5.19 -20.42
N ILE A 22 17.60 -6.13 -20.32
CA ILE A 22 16.68 -6.48 -21.40
C ILE A 22 15.32 -5.85 -21.15
N ASN A 23 14.81 -5.13 -22.16
CA ASN A 23 13.50 -4.49 -22.16
C ASN A 23 13.25 -3.56 -20.96
N SER A 24 14.31 -2.95 -20.45
CA SER A 24 14.24 -2.09 -19.29
C SER A 24 15.16 -0.88 -19.44
N PRO A 25 14.74 0.32 -19.01
CA PRO A 25 15.61 1.48 -18.97
C PRO A 25 16.82 1.25 -18.05
N SER A 26 17.99 1.73 -18.46
CA SER A 26 19.22 1.61 -17.66
C SER A 26 19.11 2.28 -16.29
N SER A 27 18.33 3.36 -16.19
CA SER A 27 18.05 4.03 -14.92
C SER A 27 17.28 3.15 -13.92
N GLN A 28 16.49 2.20 -14.39
CA GLN A 28 15.74 1.29 -13.53
C GLN A 28 16.57 0.06 -13.12
N GLY A 29 17.36 -0.49 -14.02
CA GLY A 29 18.16 -1.70 -13.74
C GLY A 29 19.58 -1.42 -13.29
N GLY A 30 20.07 -0.18 -13.40
CA GLY A 30 21.44 0.19 -13.08
C GLY A 30 21.77 0.06 -11.60
N ILE A 31 20.89 0.53 -10.72
CA ILE A 31 21.10 0.56 -9.26
C ILE A 31 20.65 -0.73 -8.54
N GLY A 32 20.23 -1.74 -9.28
CA GLY A 32 19.83 -3.03 -8.70
C GLY A 32 18.33 -3.18 -8.55
N ASP A 33 17.92 -3.98 -7.59
CA ASP A 33 16.59 -4.57 -7.51
C ASP A 33 15.47 -3.65 -6.95
N LEU A 34 15.46 -2.40 -7.33
CA LEU A 34 14.30 -1.54 -7.07
C LEU A 34 13.08 -1.92 -7.92
N PHE A 35 13.29 -2.68 -9.00
CA PHE A 35 12.28 -3.00 -10.01
C PHE A 35 12.26 -4.51 -10.36
N ASN A 36 12.39 -5.38 -9.34
CA ASN A 36 12.25 -6.84 -9.50
C ASN A 36 13.29 -7.54 -10.39
N PHE A 37 14.49 -7.05 -10.42
CA PHE A 37 15.60 -7.72 -11.13
C PHE A 37 16.29 -8.79 -10.29
N LYS A 38 16.03 -8.88 -8.98
CA LYS A 38 16.75 -9.73 -8.02
C LYS A 38 18.27 -9.52 -8.06
N LEU A 39 18.70 -8.30 -8.37
CA LEU A 39 20.10 -7.90 -8.36
C LEU A 39 20.43 -7.28 -7.01
N GLU A 40 21.65 -7.53 -6.51
CA GLU A 40 22.15 -6.82 -5.37
C GLU A 40 22.18 -5.30 -5.62
N PRO A 41 21.74 -4.48 -4.67
CA PRO A 41 21.82 -3.03 -4.79
C PRO A 41 23.26 -2.55 -4.96
N SER A 42 23.48 -1.59 -5.84
CA SER A 42 24.80 -1.04 -6.08
C SER A 42 24.75 0.48 -6.10
N LEU A 43 25.60 1.13 -5.32
CA LEU A 43 25.81 2.58 -5.37
C LEU A 43 26.73 2.98 -6.52
N THR A 44 27.57 2.06 -6.98
CA THR A 44 28.49 2.26 -8.09
C THR A 44 28.34 1.12 -9.08
N LEU A 45 28.42 1.47 -10.36
CA LEU A 45 28.38 0.51 -11.45
C LEU A 45 29.78 0.39 -12.03
N GLY A 46 30.35 -0.83 -11.98
CA GLY A 46 31.60 -1.13 -12.60
C GLY A 46 31.41 -1.97 -13.87
N CYS A 47 32.33 -1.82 -14.80
CA CYS A 47 32.39 -2.66 -16.01
C CYS A 47 33.23 -3.93 -15.81
N GLY A 48 33.59 -4.26 -14.59
CA GLY A 48 34.49 -5.38 -14.30
C GLY A 48 35.89 -5.16 -14.92
N SER A 49 36.54 -6.21 -15.35
CA SER A 49 37.86 -6.13 -16.01
C SER A 49 37.85 -5.29 -17.27
N TRP A 50 36.72 -5.15 -17.96
CA TRP A 50 36.58 -4.30 -19.15
C TRP A 50 36.71 -2.80 -18.82
N GLY A 51 36.41 -2.40 -17.61
CA GLY A 51 36.51 -1.02 -17.13
C GLY A 51 37.80 -0.69 -16.41
N GLY A 52 38.72 -1.64 -16.30
CA GLY A 52 39.99 -1.45 -15.58
C GLY A 52 39.81 -1.30 -14.05
N ASN A 53 38.71 -1.80 -13.48
CA ASN A 53 38.43 -1.69 -12.05
C ASN A 53 39.38 -2.57 -11.23
N SER A 54 39.86 -2.02 -10.12
CA SER A 54 40.60 -2.74 -9.11
C SER A 54 39.71 -3.52 -8.18
N VAL A 55 40.19 -4.61 -7.61
CA VAL A 55 39.51 -5.36 -6.56
C VAL A 55 39.88 -4.79 -5.19
N SER A 56 38.90 -4.67 -4.29
CA SER A 56 39.09 -4.18 -2.92
C SER A 56 39.22 -5.29 -1.86
N GLU A 57 39.23 -6.55 -2.27
CA GLU A 57 39.31 -7.73 -1.41
C GLU A 57 40.48 -8.66 -1.81
N ASN A 58 40.75 -9.69 -1.00
CA ASN A 58 41.79 -10.67 -1.31
C ASN A 58 41.53 -11.36 -2.67
N VAL A 59 42.55 -11.37 -3.52
CA VAL A 59 42.46 -11.97 -4.85
C VAL A 59 42.36 -13.49 -4.74
N GLY A 60 41.28 -14.04 -5.26
CA GLY A 60 41.03 -15.48 -5.36
C GLY A 60 40.54 -15.86 -6.76
N VAL A 61 40.18 -17.11 -6.96
CA VAL A 61 39.70 -17.64 -8.26
C VAL A 61 38.56 -16.83 -8.84
N LYS A 62 37.64 -16.33 -8.00
CA LYS A 62 36.51 -15.48 -8.43
C LYS A 62 36.94 -14.20 -9.14
N HIS A 63 38.13 -13.66 -8.84
CA HIS A 63 38.67 -12.44 -9.47
C HIS A 63 39.25 -12.67 -10.86
N LEU A 64 39.48 -13.93 -11.22
CA LEU A 64 39.93 -14.35 -12.56
C LEU A 64 38.72 -14.54 -13.51
N LEU A 65 37.51 -14.48 -12.98
CA LEU A 65 36.28 -14.66 -13.75
C LEU A 65 35.64 -13.31 -14.04
N ASN A 66 35.33 -13.05 -15.30
CA ASN A 66 34.47 -11.92 -15.69
C ASN A 66 33.03 -12.36 -15.68
N TYR A 67 32.32 -11.95 -14.66
CA TYR A 67 30.86 -12.16 -14.57
C TYR A 67 30.14 -11.10 -15.40
N LYS A 68 29.30 -11.54 -16.33
CA LYS A 68 28.36 -10.69 -17.02
C LYS A 68 26.95 -10.98 -16.52
N THR A 69 26.31 -10.00 -15.92
CA THR A 69 24.94 -10.12 -15.49
C THR A 69 23.99 -9.76 -16.63
N VAL A 70 23.11 -10.67 -17.01
CA VAL A 70 21.98 -10.42 -17.89
C VAL A 70 20.75 -10.30 -17.03
N ALA A 71 20.12 -9.13 -17.04
CA ALA A 71 18.92 -8.87 -16.28
C ALA A 71 17.78 -8.54 -17.22
N GLU A 72 16.73 -9.32 -17.14
CA GLU A 72 15.47 -9.12 -17.83
C GLU A 72 14.40 -8.73 -16.84
N ARG A 73 13.64 -7.70 -17.17
CA ARG A 73 12.47 -7.33 -16.37
C ARG A 73 11.47 -8.46 -16.40
N ARG A 74 11.14 -9.01 -15.23
CA ARG A 74 9.97 -9.87 -15.06
C ARG A 74 8.79 -9.02 -14.63
N GLU A 75 7.64 -9.25 -15.24
CA GLU A 75 6.41 -8.62 -14.80
C GLU A 75 6.05 -9.18 -13.42
N ASN A 76 6.00 -8.30 -12.43
CA ASN A 76 5.71 -8.68 -11.06
C ASN A 76 4.22 -8.80 -10.76
N MET A 77 3.40 -8.14 -11.54
CA MET A 77 1.97 -8.08 -11.32
C MET A 77 1.23 -9.11 -12.16
N LEU A 78 1.65 -10.36 -12.05
CA LEU A 78 0.94 -11.50 -12.65
C LEU A 78 -0.31 -11.88 -11.85
N TRP A 79 -0.57 -11.20 -10.75
CA TRP A 79 -1.70 -11.45 -9.86
C TRP A 79 -2.34 -10.15 -9.40
N PHE A 80 -3.63 -10.23 -9.14
CA PHE A 80 -4.46 -9.13 -8.69
C PHE A 80 -4.85 -9.35 -7.22
N ARG A 81 -4.61 -8.37 -6.36
CA ARG A 81 -4.94 -8.45 -4.95
C ARG A 81 -5.85 -7.30 -4.55
N VAL A 82 -6.97 -7.67 -3.98
CA VAL A 82 -7.95 -6.78 -3.34
C VAL A 82 -8.35 -7.40 -2.00
N PRO A 83 -9.14 -6.73 -1.18
CA PRO A 83 -9.73 -7.36 0.01
C PRO A 83 -10.38 -8.70 -0.31
N PRO A 84 -10.24 -9.70 0.55
CA PRO A 84 -10.88 -11.02 0.36
C PRO A 84 -12.40 -10.95 0.19
N LYS A 85 -13.03 -9.90 0.77
CA LYS A 85 -14.47 -9.64 0.66
C LYS A 85 -14.72 -8.18 0.30
N ILE A 86 -15.50 -7.96 -0.76
CA ILE A 86 -15.95 -6.63 -1.18
C ILE A 86 -17.47 -6.69 -1.35
N TYR A 87 -18.17 -5.94 -0.50
CA TYR A 87 -19.59 -5.70 -0.65
C TYR A 87 -19.79 -4.42 -1.44
N PHE A 88 -20.50 -4.50 -2.55
CA PHE A 88 -20.72 -3.38 -3.45
C PHE A 88 -22.20 -3.28 -3.83
N LYS A 89 -22.97 -2.60 -2.99
CA LYS A 89 -24.41 -2.38 -3.22
C LYS A 89 -24.94 -1.31 -2.24
N ARG A 90 -25.92 -0.53 -2.66
CA ARG A 90 -26.67 0.36 -1.79
C ARG A 90 -27.36 -0.45 -0.66
N GLY A 91 -27.18 -0.06 0.59
CA GLY A 91 -27.65 -0.77 1.76
C GLY A 91 -26.84 -2.01 2.13
N ALA A 92 -25.63 -2.17 1.58
CA ALA A 92 -24.76 -3.32 1.85
C ALA A 92 -24.27 -3.37 3.30
N VAL A 93 -24.16 -2.22 3.98
CA VAL A 93 -23.59 -2.12 5.32
C VAL A 93 -24.28 -3.04 6.32
N ASP A 94 -25.61 -3.11 6.29
CA ASP A 94 -26.39 -3.94 7.22
C ASP A 94 -26.07 -5.44 7.08
N GLN A 95 -25.93 -5.91 5.85
CA GLN A 95 -25.60 -7.31 5.58
C GLN A 95 -24.11 -7.61 5.80
N ALA A 96 -23.25 -6.71 5.37
CA ALA A 96 -21.81 -6.93 5.43
C ALA A 96 -21.28 -6.94 6.87
N LEU A 97 -21.78 -6.05 7.73
CA LEU A 97 -21.37 -6.01 9.14
C LEU A 97 -21.80 -7.25 9.92
N ARG A 98 -22.83 -8.00 9.48
CA ARG A 98 -23.20 -9.27 10.10
C ARG A 98 -22.14 -10.37 9.96
N GLU A 99 -21.19 -10.20 9.06
CA GLU A 99 -19.99 -11.05 9.00
C GLU A 99 -19.09 -10.93 10.24
N LEU A 100 -19.30 -9.92 11.07
CA LEU A 100 -18.59 -9.73 12.33
C LEU A 100 -19.18 -10.58 13.46
N GLU A 101 -20.09 -11.50 13.15
CA GLU A 101 -20.64 -12.43 14.16
C GLU A 101 -19.51 -13.15 14.92
N GLY A 102 -19.61 -13.15 16.24
CA GLY A 102 -18.59 -13.70 17.14
C GLY A 102 -17.47 -12.72 17.53
N LYS A 103 -17.38 -11.55 16.92
CA LYS A 103 -16.51 -10.44 17.36
C LYS A 103 -17.14 -9.77 18.57
N LYS A 104 -16.33 -9.09 19.38
CA LYS A 104 -16.77 -8.53 20.67
C LYS A 104 -16.55 -7.03 20.78
N ARG A 105 -15.48 -6.50 20.22
CA ARG A 105 -15.09 -5.11 20.41
C ARG A 105 -14.62 -4.49 19.09
N ALA A 106 -15.38 -3.52 18.62
CA ALA A 106 -15.04 -2.76 17.44
C ALA A 106 -14.39 -1.41 17.80
N PHE A 107 -13.37 -1.02 17.07
CA PHE A 107 -12.79 0.31 17.15
C PHE A 107 -13.03 1.03 15.82
N ILE A 108 -13.86 2.08 15.88
CA ILE A 108 -14.24 2.85 14.69
C ILE A 108 -13.33 4.05 14.57
N VAL A 109 -12.69 4.21 13.40
CA VAL A 109 -11.85 5.36 13.07
C VAL A 109 -12.58 6.18 12.02
N THR A 110 -12.85 7.45 12.32
CA THR A 110 -13.60 8.36 11.45
C THR A 110 -13.15 9.81 11.64
N ASP A 111 -13.80 10.74 10.97
CA ASP A 111 -13.58 12.17 11.14
C ASP A 111 -14.72 12.86 11.91
N ARG A 112 -14.44 14.08 12.33
CA ARG A 112 -15.38 14.89 13.11
C ARG A 112 -16.71 15.12 12.38
N TYR A 113 -16.68 15.35 11.08
CA TYR A 113 -17.88 15.63 10.30
C TYR A 113 -18.81 14.41 10.26
N LEU A 114 -18.27 13.22 10.03
CA LEU A 114 -19.06 11.99 9.97
C LEU A 114 -19.61 11.59 11.34
N PHE A 115 -18.90 11.94 12.40
CA PHE A 115 -19.38 11.75 13.77
C PHE A 115 -20.52 12.73 14.09
N ASP A 116 -20.32 14.03 13.88
CA ASP A 116 -21.31 15.07 14.23
C ASP A 116 -22.57 15.00 13.35
N SER A 117 -22.44 14.56 12.10
CA SER A 117 -23.59 14.35 11.19
C SER A 117 -24.41 13.12 11.53
N GLY A 118 -23.93 12.27 12.43
CA GLY A 118 -24.58 11.00 12.76
C GLY A 118 -24.43 9.91 11.69
N THR A 119 -23.58 10.11 10.69
CA THR A 119 -23.33 9.09 9.65
C THR A 119 -22.79 7.80 10.27
N VAL A 120 -21.97 7.91 11.31
CA VAL A 120 -21.45 6.79 12.09
C VAL A 120 -22.54 5.89 12.67
N ASN A 121 -23.74 6.44 12.93
CA ASN A 121 -24.87 5.69 13.54
C ASN A 121 -25.37 4.56 12.62
N ASN A 122 -25.15 4.65 11.31
CA ASN A 122 -25.46 3.54 10.40
C ASN A 122 -24.62 2.30 10.69
N VAL A 123 -23.41 2.49 11.22
CA VAL A 123 -22.51 1.39 11.61
C VAL A 123 -22.82 0.95 13.04
N THR A 124 -22.87 1.90 14.00
CA THR A 124 -23.04 1.57 15.42
C THR A 124 -24.36 0.86 15.71
N ARG A 125 -25.45 1.24 15.03
CA ARG A 125 -26.75 0.55 15.11
C ARG A 125 -26.61 -0.97 14.86
N VAL A 126 -25.87 -1.35 13.81
CA VAL A 126 -25.69 -2.78 13.49
C VAL A 126 -24.83 -3.47 14.53
N LEU A 127 -23.79 -2.81 15.04
CA LEU A 127 -22.95 -3.35 16.12
C LEU A 127 -23.77 -3.57 17.40
N GLU A 128 -24.65 -2.61 17.75
CA GLU A 128 -25.56 -2.71 18.90
C GLU A 128 -26.54 -3.88 18.75
N GLU A 129 -27.14 -4.06 17.57
CA GLU A 129 -28.01 -5.20 17.25
C GLU A 129 -27.28 -6.55 17.41
N MET A 130 -25.96 -6.57 17.17
CA MET A 130 -25.12 -7.75 17.30
C MET A 130 -24.49 -7.92 18.69
N ASN A 131 -24.71 -7.00 19.62
CA ASN A 131 -24.09 -6.94 20.94
C ASN A 131 -22.55 -6.88 20.83
N ILE A 132 -22.02 -6.13 19.89
CA ILE A 132 -20.59 -5.82 19.75
C ILE A 132 -20.34 -4.47 20.39
N ASP A 133 -19.51 -4.44 21.43
CA ASP A 133 -19.08 -3.17 22.04
C ASP A 133 -18.25 -2.36 21.06
N TYR A 134 -18.31 -1.03 21.15
CA TYR A 134 -17.49 -0.19 20.28
C TYR A 134 -16.95 1.05 20.97
N GLN A 135 -15.81 1.51 20.48
CA GLN A 135 -15.27 2.85 20.74
C GLN A 135 -15.06 3.57 19.42
N ILE A 136 -15.20 4.90 19.45
CA ILE A 136 -15.08 5.74 18.25
C ILE A 136 -13.95 6.74 18.46
N PHE A 137 -12.97 6.74 17.57
CA PHE A 137 -12.00 7.78 17.40
C PHE A 137 -12.40 8.62 16.19
N PHE A 138 -12.77 9.88 16.43
CA PHE A 138 -13.36 10.75 15.41
C PHE A 138 -12.55 12.03 15.16
N ASP A 139 -11.32 12.11 15.65
CA ASP A 139 -10.47 13.28 15.49
C ASP A 139 -9.45 13.16 14.36
N VAL A 140 -9.70 12.27 13.37
CA VAL A 140 -8.86 12.21 12.18
C VAL A 140 -9.08 13.46 11.34
N LYS A 141 -8.00 14.22 11.15
CA LYS A 141 -7.96 15.41 10.28
C LYS A 141 -7.57 15.02 8.86
N PRO A 142 -7.85 15.88 7.86
CA PRO A 142 -7.24 15.75 6.55
C PRO A 142 -5.71 15.67 6.70
N ASP A 143 -5.07 14.79 5.91
CA ASP A 143 -3.63 14.51 6.02
C ASP A 143 -3.23 14.03 7.43
N PRO A 144 -3.64 12.82 7.85
CA PRO A 144 -3.42 12.32 9.20
C PRO A 144 -1.93 12.29 9.54
N THR A 145 -1.63 12.65 10.79
CA THR A 145 -0.25 12.76 11.28
C THR A 145 0.09 11.64 12.25
N LEU A 146 1.38 11.51 12.57
CA LEU A 146 1.84 10.56 13.58
C LEU A 146 1.23 10.83 14.96
N SER A 147 1.09 12.09 15.34
CA SER A 147 0.43 12.46 16.60
C SER A 147 -1.02 11.98 16.65
N THR A 148 -1.75 12.04 15.53
CA THR A 148 -3.11 11.48 15.41
C THR A 148 -3.11 9.95 15.62
N ILE A 149 -2.13 9.25 15.07
CA ILE A 149 -1.99 7.80 15.26
C ILE A 149 -1.71 7.47 16.73
N ASP A 150 -0.77 8.17 17.35
CA ASP A 150 -0.41 7.96 18.76
C ASP A 150 -1.57 8.23 19.72
N GLU A 151 -2.33 9.28 19.47
CA GLU A 151 -3.55 9.58 20.24
C GLU A 151 -4.56 8.43 20.15
N ALA A 152 -4.86 7.94 18.96
CA ALA A 152 -5.75 6.80 18.78
C ALA A 152 -5.22 5.53 19.48
N LEU A 153 -3.91 5.29 19.45
CA LEU A 153 -3.29 4.12 20.11
C LEU A 153 -3.43 4.16 21.64
N THR A 154 -3.52 5.35 22.26
CA THR A 154 -3.79 5.46 23.71
C THR A 154 -5.18 4.90 24.08
N MET A 155 -6.15 4.96 23.15
CA MET A 155 -7.47 4.39 23.33
C MET A 155 -7.52 2.90 22.95
N VAL A 156 -6.89 2.55 21.83
CA VAL A 156 -6.89 1.20 21.25
C VAL A 156 -6.23 0.17 22.17
N ARG A 157 -5.05 0.51 22.73
CA ARG A 157 -4.26 -0.44 23.52
C ARG A 157 -4.98 -0.97 24.75
N PRO A 158 -5.61 -0.14 25.62
CA PRO A 158 -6.38 -0.64 26.75
C PRO A 158 -7.70 -1.29 26.34
N TYR A 159 -8.32 -0.83 25.24
CA TYR A 159 -9.61 -1.36 24.76
C TYR A 159 -9.48 -2.75 24.11
N GLN A 160 -8.35 -3.02 23.45
CA GLN A 160 -8.05 -4.30 22.79
C GLN A 160 -9.15 -4.76 21.82
N PRO A 161 -9.42 -4.02 20.74
CA PRO A 161 -10.42 -4.40 19.76
C PRO A 161 -10.03 -5.67 19.01
N ASP A 162 -11.03 -6.42 18.56
CA ASP A 162 -10.89 -7.53 17.62
C ASP A 162 -11.40 -7.19 16.20
N VAL A 163 -11.91 -5.96 16.03
CA VAL A 163 -12.29 -5.38 14.74
C VAL A 163 -11.91 -3.90 14.70
N PHE A 164 -11.28 -3.46 13.62
CA PHE A 164 -11.17 -2.06 13.23
C PHE A 164 -12.17 -1.76 12.12
N ILE A 165 -12.88 -0.66 12.23
CA ILE A 165 -13.79 -0.16 11.19
C ILE A 165 -13.33 1.23 10.80
N ALA A 166 -12.78 1.39 9.61
CA ALA A 166 -12.45 2.68 9.03
C ALA A 166 -13.68 3.20 8.27
N LEU A 167 -14.29 4.26 8.76
CA LEU A 167 -15.43 4.92 8.13
C LEU A 167 -15.01 6.32 7.68
N GLY A 168 -14.91 6.56 6.38
CA GLY A 168 -14.55 7.89 5.89
C GLY A 168 -13.97 7.92 4.50
N GLY A 169 -13.32 9.04 4.17
CA GLY A 169 -12.49 9.17 2.98
C GLY A 169 -11.11 8.55 3.16
N GLY A 170 -10.16 8.92 2.32
CA GLY A 170 -8.78 8.42 2.38
C GLY A 170 -8.14 8.60 3.75
N SER A 171 -8.27 9.80 4.35
CA SER A 171 -7.59 10.13 5.62
C SER A 171 -7.98 9.23 6.80
N PRO A 172 -9.27 9.00 7.13
CA PRO A 172 -9.66 8.03 8.15
C PRO A 172 -9.22 6.60 7.84
N MET A 173 -9.25 6.19 6.57
CA MET A 173 -8.83 4.85 6.17
C MET A 173 -7.32 4.66 6.32
N ASP A 174 -6.53 5.63 5.90
CA ASP A 174 -5.07 5.60 6.00
C ASP A 174 -4.62 5.61 7.47
N ALA A 175 -5.23 6.48 8.29
CA ALA A 175 -4.99 6.48 9.73
C ALA A 175 -5.33 5.12 10.36
N ALA A 176 -6.49 4.56 10.04
CA ALA A 176 -6.94 3.28 10.58
C ALA A 176 -5.99 2.12 10.24
N LYS A 177 -5.44 2.08 9.02
CA LYS A 177 -4.46 1.07 8.59
C LYS A 177 -3.19 1.12 9.43
N ILE A 178 -2.68 2.31 9.72
CA ILE A 178 -1.46 2.45 10.54
C ILE A 178 -1.74 2.22 12.01
N ILE A 179 -2.90 2.66 12.53
CA ILE A 179 -3.33 2.34 13.90
C ILE A 179 -3.44 0.82 14.05
N TRP A 180 -4.05 0.13 13.10
CA TRP A 180 -4.18 -1.33 13.07
C TRP A 180 -2.81 -2.02 13.07
N LEU A 181 -1.89 -1.59 12.21
CA LEU A 181 -0.52 -2.09 12.14
C LEU A 181 0.18 -1.93 13.50
N MET A 182 0.20 -0.72 14.07
CA MET A 182 0.91 -0.45 15.32
C MET A 182 0.22 -1.06 16.56
N TYR A 183 -1.05 -1.41 16.47
CA TYR A 183 -1.75 -2.18 17.48
C TYR A 183 -1.37 -3.66 17.45
N GLU A 184 -1.35 -4.27 16.26
CA GLU A 184 -0.96 -5.68 16.11
C GLU A 184 0.53 -5.91 16.34
N HIS A 185 1.34 -4.97 15.89
CA HIS A 185 2.80 -5.01 15.87
C HIS A 185 3.42 -3.75 16.48
N PRO A 186 3.37 -3.62 17.82
CA PRO A 186 3.91 -2.47 18.51
C PRO A 186 5.44 -2.36 18.42
N GLU A 187 6.12 -3.41 17.96
CA GLU A 187 7.55 -3.43 17.67
C GLU A 187 7.93 -2.73 16.37
N VAL A 188 6.97 -2.47 15.49
CA VAL A 188 7.23 -1.78 14.21
C VAL A 188 7.47 -0.30 14.49
N ASN A 189 8.63 0.19 14.07
CA ASN A 189 8.95 1.61 14.12
C ASN A 189 8.48 2.31 12.85
N PHE A 190 7.83 3.46 13.00
CA PHE A 190 7.37 4.26 11.85
C PHE A 190 8.52 4.68 10.94
N GLU A 191 9.68 5.04 11.50
CA GLU A 191 10.86 5.44 10.72
C GLU A 191 11.32 4.34 9.75
N ASP A 192 11.17 3.08 10.15
CA ASP A 192 11.58 1.92 9.33
C ASP A 192 10.61 1.68 8.16
N ILE A 193 9.32 2.00 8.32
CA ILE A 193 8.29 1.81 7.29
C ILE A 193 8.01 3.06 6.46
N SER A 194 8.33 4.26 6.98
CA SER A 194 8.13 5.56 6.34
C SER A 194 9.17 5.90 5.27
N MET A 195 9.69 4.89 4.60
CA MET A 195 10.69 5.08 3.57
C MET A 195 10.05 5.60 2.28
N ARG A 196 10.76 6.52 1.62
CA ARG A 196 10.34 7.01 0.31
C ARG A 196 10.15 5.84 -0.65
N PHE A 197 9.14 5.94 -1.48
CA PHE A 197 8.98 5.03 -2.61
C PHE A 197 10.34 4.92 -3.34
N MET A 198 10.82 3.70 -3.60
CA MET A 198 12.13 3.39 -4.17
C MET A 198 13.32 3.43 -3.19
N ASP A 199 13.12 3.62 -1.89
CA ASP A 199 14.21 3.43 -0.94
C ASP A 199 14.58 1.93 -0.85
N ILE A 200 15.86 1.67 -1.04
CA ILE A 200 16.40 0.31 -1.05
C ILE A 200 16.23 -0.42 0.29
N ARG A 201 16.16 0.33 1.39
CA ARG A 201 15.96 -0.22 2.74
C ARG A 201 14.59 -0.85 2.95
N LYS A 202 13.58 -0.54 2.10
CA LYS A 202 12.25 -1.19 2.11
C LYS A 202 12.30 -2.71 2.04
N ARG A 203 13.40 -3.28 1.60
CA ARG A 203 13.58 -4.74 1.56
C ARG A 203 13.97 -5.37 2.88
N ILE A 204 14.51 -4.56 3.77
CA ILE A 204 14.96 -4.99 5.10
C ILE A 204 13.80 -4.91 6.08
N CYS A 205 12.94 -3.91 5.91
CA CYS A 205 11.78 -3.65 6.77
C CYS A 205 10.50 -4.14 6.08
N ALA A 206 10.18 -5.39 6.29
CA ALA A 206 8.89 -5.96 5.87
C ALA A 206 7.83 -5.69 6.94
N ILE A 207 6.64 -5.25 6.52
CA ILE A 207 5.49 -5.17 7.42
C ILE A 207 5.02 -6.59 7.72
N PRO A 208 4.86 -6.96 9.02
CA PRO A 208 4.37 -8.27 9.39
C PRO A 208 2.94 -8.51 8.91
N GLU A 209 2.52 -9.78 8.87
CA GLU A 209 1.16 -10.16 8.50
C GLU A 209 0.14 -9.63 9.52
N LEU A 210 -0.86 -8.90 9.04
CA LEU A 210 -1.93 -8.31 9.83
C LEU A 210 -3.21 -9.17 9.80
N GLY A 211 -4.13 -8.87 10.74
CA GLY A 211 -5.43 -9.54 10.82
C GLY A 211 -5.47 -10.72 11.77
N LYS A 212 -4.44 -10.94 12.57
CA LYS A 212 -4.39 -12.03 13.56
C LYS A 212 -5.05 -11.64 14.88
N LYS A 213 -4.87 -10.40 15.33
CA LYS A 213 -5.52 -9.89 16.55
C LYS A 213 -6.86 -9.24 16.23
N ALA A 214 -6.91 -8.45 15.17
CA ALA A 214 -8.10 -7.70 14.80
C ALA A 214 -8.32 -7.67 13.28
N MET A 215 -9.55 -7.85 12.85
CA MET A 215 -9.96 -7.72 11.47
C MET A 215 -10.07 -6.25 11.07
N MET A 216 -9.68 -5.88 9.84
CA MET A 216 -9.85 -4.54 9.29
C MET A 216 -11.00 -4.48 8.29
N VAL A 217 -11.97 -3.62 8.55
CA VAL A 217 -13.12 -3.31 7.67
C VAL A 217 -13.01 -1.87 7.21
N ALA A 218 -13.13 -1.63 5.92
CA ALA A 218 -13.09 -0.28 5.34
C ALA A 218 -14.42 0.07 4.68
N ILE A 219 -14.98 1.22 5.05
CA ILE A 219 -16.27 1.74 4.57
C ILE A 219 -16.03 3.15 4.00
N PRO A 220 -15.90 3.31 2.67
CA PRO A 220 -15.64 4.60 2.07
C PRO A 220 -16.88 5.50 2.10
N THR A 221 -16.64 6.78 2.39
CA THR A 221 -17.64 7.86 2.26
C THR A 221 -17.31 8.85 1.15
N THR A 222 -16.26 8.56 0.38
CA THR A 222 -15.87 9.28 -0.84
C THR A 222 -15.65 8.29 -1.97
N SER A 223 -15.75 8.76 -3.21
CA SER A 223 -15.61 7.94 -4.41
C SER A 223 -14.42 8.47 -5.23
N GLY A 224 -13.20 8.09 -4.89
CA GLY A 224 -11.98 8.59 -5.55
C GLY A 224 -10.74 7.83 -5.14
N THR A 225 -10.34 7.91 -3.87
CA THR A 225 -9.06 7.40 -3.38
C THR A 225 -8.87 5.88 -3.51
N GLY A 226 -9.96 5.10 -3.43
CA GLY A 226 -9.88 3.64 -3.45
C GLY A 226 -9.15 3.05 -2.24
N SER A 227 -8.95 3.81 -1.15
CA SER A 227 -8.16 3.34 0.00
C SER A 227 -8.76 2.08 0.63
N GLU A 228 -10.06 1.85 0.49
CA GLU A 228 -10.75 0.63 0.97
C GLU A 228 -10.27 -0.66 0.32
N VAL A 229 -9.64 -0.58 -0.85
CA VAL A 229 -9.14 -1.75 -1.62
C VAL A 229 -7.64 -1.73 -1.86
N THR A 230 -6.94 -0.68 -1.41
CA THR A 230 -5.51 -0.50 -1.69
C THR A 230 -4.62 -0.89 -0.51
N PRO A 231 -3.37 -1.30 -0.78
CA PRO A 231 -2.36 -1.60 0.22
C PRO A 231 -1.56 -0.36 0.66
N PHE A 232 -2.11 0.84 0.50
CA PHE A 232 -1.42 2.10 0.78
C PHE A 232 -2.02 2.80 1.99
N ALA A 233 -1.15 3.54 2.71
CA ALA A 233 -1.55 4.54 3.69
C ALA A 233 -0.61 5.75 3.60
N ILE A 234 -1.15 6.96 3.60
CA ILE A 234 -0.37 8.20 3.57
C ILE A 234 -0.45 8.86 4.93
N ILE A 235 0.70 9.03 5.56
CA ILE A 235 0.82 9.67 6.88
C ILE A 235 1.80 10.83 6.80
N THR A 236 1.46 11.92 7.43
CA THR A 236 2.29 13.13 7.50
C THR A 236 3.10 13.13 8.79
N ASP A 237 4.37 13.42 8.68
CA ASP A 237 5.22 13.67 9.81
C ASP A 237 4.94 15.07 10.36
N ASP A 238 4.68 15.16 11.67
CA ASP A 238 4.30 16.43 12.32
C ASP A 238 5.41 17.48 12.33
N GLU A 239 6.66 17.04 12.39
CA GLU A 239 7.82 17.94 12.50
C GLU A 239 8.28 18.43 11.13
N THR A 240 8.40 17.51 10.19
CA THR A 240 8.95 17.82 8.85
C THR A 240 7.88 18.19 7.83
N HIS A 241 6.60 17.95 8.13
CA HIS A 241 5.46 18.09 7.22
C HIS A 241 5.61 17.26 5.93
N VAL A 242 6.44 16.24 5.94
CA VAL A 242 6.63 15.34 4.80
C VAL A 242 5.55 14.27 4.83
N LYS A 243 4.92 14.03 3.67
CA LYS A 243 3.97 12.94 3.47
C LYS A 243 4.72 11.67 3.09
N TYR A 244 4.52 10.62 3.89
CA TYR A 244 5.07 9.29 3.64
C TYR A 244 3.99 8.36 3.13
N ALA A 245 4.19 7.83 1.93
CA ALA A 245 3.35 6.79 1.37
C ALA A 245 3.87 5.42 1.84
N ILE A 246 3.19 4.83 2.81
CA ILE A 246 3.49 3.49 3.29
C ILE A 246 2.76 2.50 2.39
N ALA A 247 3.49 1.59 1.77
CA ALA A 247 2.96 0.67 0.78
C ALA A 247 3.39 -0.75 1.09
N ASP A 248 2.45 -1.57 1.54
CA ASP A 248 2.65 -3.00 1.73
C ASP A 248 1.30 -3.74 1.62
N TYR A 249 1.30 -4.89 0.99
CA TYR A 249 0.08 -5.69 0.83
C TYR A 249 -0.55 -6.14 2.15
N ALA A 250 0.20 -6.17 3.25
CA ALA A 250 -0.32 -6.43 4.58
C ALA A 250 -1.37 -5.39 5.02
N LEU A 251 -1.27 -4.14 4.54
CA LEU A 251 -2.20 -3.05 4.83
C LEU A 251 -3.54 -3.16 4.08
N THR A 252 -3.70 -4.13 3.17
CA THR A 252 -4.98 -4.33 2.47
C THR A 252 -6.05 -4.74 3.48
N PRO A 253 -7.19 -4.02 3.55
CA PRO A 253 -8.28 -4.40 4.46
C PRO A 253 -8.78 -5.82 4.26
N ASN A 254 -9.28 -6.45 5.31
CA ASN A 254 -9.87 -7.79 5.21
C ASN A 254 -11.25 -7.77 4.54
N MET A 255 -11.97 -6.64 4.67
CA MET A 255 -13.27 -6.45 4.05
C MET A 255 -13.46 -4.99 3.66
N ALA A 256 -14.00 -4.75 2.47
CA ALA A 256 -14.45 -3.44 2.00
C ALA A 256 -15.98 -3.44 1.85
N ILE A 257 -16.64 -2.38 2.33
CA ILE A 257 -18.09 -2.20 2.21
C ILE A 257 -18.37 -0.91 1.46
N ILE A 258 -18.64 -1.03 0.17
CA ILE A 258 -18.92 0.10 -0.71
C ILE A 258 -20.43 0.26 -0.83
N ASP A 259 -20.97 1.18 -0.03
CA ASP A 259 -22.40 1.45 0.06
C ASP A 259 -22.68 2.89 -0.35
N ALA A 260 -23.44 3.06 -1.42
CA ALA A 260 -23.74 4.37 -1.98
C ALA A 260 -24.49 5.31 -1.00
N ASN A 261 -25.13 4.78 0.05
CA ASN A 261 -25.78 5.62 1.06
C ASN A 261 -24.80 6.53 1.78
N PHE A 262 -23.53 6.15 1.90
CA PHE A 262 -22.50 6.96 2.56
C PHE A 262 -21.95 8.10 1.68
N VAL A 263 -22.18 8.05 0.37
CA VAL A 263 -21.71 9.09 -0.58
C VAL A 263 -22.83 10.01 -1.08
N ASP A 264 -24.09 9.71 -0.79
CA ASP A 264 -25.25 10.48 -1.28
C ASP A 264 -25.23 11.96 -0.84
N HIS A 265 -24.61 12.27 0.28
CA HIS A 265 -24.57 13.60 0.87
C HIS A 265 -23.23 14.33 0.66
N MET A 266 -22.36 13.79 -0.22
CA MET A 266 -21.09 14.47 -0.51
C MET A 266 -21.33 15.87 -1.09
N PRO A 267 -20.63 16.90 -0.59
CA PRO A 267 -20.66 18.22 -1.21
C PRO A 267 -20.17 18.18 -2.67
N LYS A 268 -20.77 19.00 -3.54
CA LYS A 268 -20.45 19.03 -4.98
C LYS A 268 -18.94 19.22 -5.26
N GLY A 269 -18.27 20.07 -4.48
CA GLY A 269 -16.82 20.27 -4.61
C GLY A 269 -16.02 19.02 -4.31
N LEU A 270 -16.39 18.28 -3.24
CA LEU A 270 -15.74 17.02 -2.89
C LEU A 270 -16.04 15.94 -3.94
N THR A 271 -17.28 15.88 -4.43
CA THR A 271 -17.65 14.95 -5.51
C THR A 271 -16.83 15.19 -6.76
N ALA A 272 -16.63 16.45 -7.16
CA ALA A 272 -15.82 16.78 -8.32
C ALA A 272 -14.35 16.43 -8.10
N ALA A 273 -13.77 16.79 -6.94
CA ALA A 273 -12.37 16.51 -6.62
C ALA A 273 -12.10 15.00 -6.58
N SER A 274 -12.94 14.22 -5.88
CA SER A 274 -12.78 12.76 -5.79
C SER A 274 -13.04 12.06 -7.13
N GLY A 275 -13.98 12.56 -7.94
CA GLY A 275 -14.21 12.04 -9.28
C GLY A 275 -13.02 12.28 -10.23
N PHE A 276 -12.36 13.45 -10.12
CA PHE A 276 -11.12 13.71 -10.84
C PHE A 276 -9.97 12.82 -10.39
N ASP A 277 -9.86 12.57 -9.09
CA ASP A 277 -8.88 11.66 -8.52
C ASP A 277 -9.05 10.24 -9.09
N ALA A 278 -10.28 9.73 -9.11
CA ALA A 278 -10.60 8.45 -9.73
C ALA A 278 -10.23 8.40 -11.23
N LEU A 279 -10.52 9.49 -11.96
CA LEU A 279 -10.16 9.59 -13.39
C LEU A 279 -8.64 9.56 -13.59
N VAL A 280 -7.89 10.31 -12.76
CA VAL A 280 -6.42 10.33 -12.84
C VAL A 280 -5.88 8.93 -12.53
N HIS A 281 -6.36 8.26 -11.49
CA HIS A 281 -5.96 6.88 -11.17
C HIS A 281 -6.20 5.92 -12.34
N ALA A 282 -7.35 6.02 -13.03
CA ALA A 282 -7.66 5.19 -14.18
C ALA A 282 -6.68 5.44 -15.35
N VAL A 283 -6.42 6.72 -15.65
CA VAL A 283 -5.47 7.10 -16.70
C VAL A 283 -4.06 6.65 -16.37
N GLU A 284 -3.60 6.90 -15.14
CA GLU A 284 -2.26 6.50 -14.70
C GLU A 284 -2.09 4.97 -14.71
N ALA A 285 -3.10 4.23 -14.28
CA ALA A 285 -3.09 2.77 -14.33
C ALA A 285 -2.97 2.26 -15.77
N TYR A 286 -3.67 2.91 -16.72
CA TYR A 286 -3.65 2.53 -18.13
C TYR A 286 -2.31 2.84 -18.82
N VAL A 287 -1.73 4.01 -18.57
CA VAL A 287 -0.47 4.44 -19.21
C VAL A 287 0.79 3.98 -18.48
N SER A 288 0.64 3.36 -17.30
CA SER A 288 1.77 2.89 -16.49
C SER A 288 2.62 1.86 -17.25
N VAL A 289 3.93 1.94 -17.06
CA VAL A 289 4.83 0.88 -17.52
C VAL A 289 4.59 -0.47 -16.83
N MET A 290 3.84 -0.46 -15.73
CA MET A 290 3.44 -1.64 -14.95
C MET A 290 2.00 -2.08 -15.26
N ALA A 291 1.36 -1.50 -16.28
CA ALA A 291 0.00 -1.85 -16.67
C ALA A 291 -0.12 -3.34 -17.02
N THR A 292 -1.22 -3.92 -16.57
CA THR A 292 -1.61 -5.32 -16.82
C THR A 292 -2.96 -5.36 -17.52
N ASN A 293 -3.37 -6.53 -17.99
CA ASN A 293 -4.73 -6.69 -18.54
C ASN A 293 -5.81 -6.35 -17.51
N PHE A 294 -5.56 -6.57 -16.20
CA PHE A 294 -6.48 -6.19 -15.12
C PHE A 294 -6.60 -4.66 -15.02
N THR A 295 -5.46 -3.95 -14.94
CA THR A 295 -5.46 -2.48 -14.82
C THR A 295 -6.03 -1.82 -16.07
N ASN A 296 -5.73 -2.33 -17.25
CA ASN A 296 -6.28 -1.81 -18.51
C ASN A 296 -7.81 -1.99 -18.59
N SER A 297 -8.32 -3.15 -18.14
CA SER A 297 -9.77 -3.40 -18.12
C SER A 297 -10.49 -2.55 -17.07
N ALA A 298 -9.83 -2.22 -15.97
CA ALA A 298 -10.40 -1.37 -14.93
C ALA A 298 -10.34 0.12 -15.29
N GLY A 299 -9.39 0.53 -16.14
CA GLY A 299 -9.21 1.92 -16.57
C GLY A 299 -10.07 2.33 -17.77
N LEU A 300 -10.77 1.39 -18.42
CA LEU A 300 -11.72 1.61 -19.50
C LEU A 300 -13.14 1.77 -18.99
#